data_1789a3718a22cfb1641d9dd92d9c74ed
#
_entry.id   1789a3718a22cfb1641d9dd92d9c74ed
#
_cell.length_a   1.000
_cell.length_b   1.000
_cell.length_c   1.000
_cell.angle_alpha   90.00
_cell.angle_beta   90.00
_cell.angle_gamma   90.00
#
_symmetry.space_group_name_H-M   'P 1'
#
loop_
_entity.id
_entity.type
_entity.pdbx_description
1 polymer ?
#
loop_
_entity_poly.entity_id
_entity_poly.type
_entity_poly.pdbx_seq_one_letter_code
_entity_poly.pdbx_strand_id
1 'polypeptide(L)'
;MEHPALTCFQQRGESHARLICFPHTGGGAHAYADWGQSLPGWLEVHSVAYPGRGSRLGDAFCESLEAVATECCAAIRMIADRPLFLLGHSFGALVAIEVALRLDADGLTPLRVFASSMPPPQLMRRWSLSLTAMPDAQLLTALA
;
A
#
# COMPACT_ATOMS: atom_id res chain seq x y z
N MET A 1 -4.97 17.33 9.78
CA MET A 1 -5.66 17.29 8.47
C MET A 1 -5.32 15.93 7.86
N GLU A 2 -6.30 15.12 7.54
CA GLU A 2 -6.06 13.79 6.98
C GLU A 2 -5.84 13.90 5.46
N HIS A 3 -4.84 13.21 4.95
CA HIS A 3 -4.59 13.17 3.50
C HIS A 3 -5.56 12.15 2.86
N PRO A 4 -6.21 12.46 1.71
CA PRO A 4 -7.21 11.57 1.12
C PRO A 4 -6.67 10.18 0.73
N ALA A 5 -5.37 10.05 0.53
CA ALA A 5 -4.73 8.77 0.22
C ALA A 5 -4.58 7.82 1.43
N LEU A 6 -4.88 8.26 2.64
CA LEU A 6 -4.81 7.42 3.84
C LEU A 6 -6.14 7.45 4.60
N THR A 7 -6.57 6.30 5.07
CA THR A 7 -7.75 6.16 5.94
C THR A 7 -7.34 5.44 7.23
N CYS A 8 -7.62 6.06 8.37
CA CYS A 8 -7.52 5.44 9.68
C CYS A 8 -8.93 5.13 10.17
N PHE A 9 -9.29 3.84 10.24
CA PHE A 9 -10.63 3.43 10.70
C PHE A 9 -10.78 3.49 12.22
N GLN A 10 -9.67 3.43 12.95
CA GLN A 10 -9.65 3.51 14.40
C GLN A 10 -8.43 4.31 14.86
N GLN A 11 -8.64 5.57 15.14
CA GLN A 11 -7.59 6.45 15.68
C GLN A 11 -7.21 6.03 17.09
N ARG A 12 -5.91 6.05 17.38
CA ARG A 12 -5.34 5.67 18.68
C ARG A 12 -4.35 6.75 19.14
N GLY A 13 -4.80 7.63 20.01
CA GLY A 13 -3.98 8.74 20.52
C GLY A 13 -2.67 8.32 21.21
N GLU A 14 -2.67 7.12 21.83
CA GLU A 14 -1.51 6.57 22.56
C GLU A 14 -0.73 5.51 21.76
N SER A 15 -0.92 5.43 20.43
CA SER A 15 -0.14 4.49 19.63
C SER A 15 1.34 4.90 19.60
N HIS A 16 2.23 3.88 19.61
CA HIS A 16 3.69 4.08 19.58
C HIS A 16 4.28 3.85 18.19
N ALA A 17 3.50 3.31 17.27
CA ALA A 17 3.91 3.05 15.89
C ALA A 17 2.69 3.05 14.97
N ARG A 18 2.94 3.16 13.66
CA ARG A 18 1.91 3.07 12.62
C ARG A 18 2.20 1.96 11.64
N LEU A 19 1.16 1.22 11.28
CA LEU A 19 1.15 0.25 10.19
C LEU A 19 0.40 0.85 8.99
N ILE A 20 1.11 1.03 7.89
CA ILE A 20 0.52 1.49 6.64
C ILE A 20 0.26 0.26 5.76
N CYS A 21 -1.00 0.00 5.45
CA CYS A 21 -1.45 -1.14 4.66
C CYS A 21 -1.76 -0.70 3.23
N PHE A 22 -1.19 -1.42 2.26
CA PHE A 22 -1.36 -1.19 0.83
C PHE A 22 -2.22 -2.31 0.23
N PRO A 23 -3.46 -2.01 -0.19
CA PRO A 23 -4.38 -3.00 -0.73
C PRO A 23 -3.91 -3.60 -2.07
N HIS A 24 -4.42 -4.80 -2.35
CA HIS A 24 -4.23 -5.52 -3.60
C HIS A 24 -4.97 -4.86 -4.77
N THR A 25 -4.69 -5.32 -5.99
CA THR A 25 -5.39 -4.88 -7.21
C THR A 25 -6.91 -5.04 -7.06
N GLY A 26 -7.64 -3.97 -7.33
CA GLY A 26 -9.11 -3.94 -7.15
C GLY A 26 -9.58 -3.70 -5.73
N GLY A 27 -8.71 -3.84 -4.73
CA GLY A 27 -9.00 -3.55 -3.34
C GLY A 27 -9.00 -2.04 -3.05
N GLY A 28 -9.59 -1.68 -1.92
CA GLY A 28 -9.60 -0.33 -1.38
C GLY A 28 -9.24 -0.32 0.10
N ALA A 29 -9.26 0.85 0.72
CA ALA A 29 -8.89 1.03 2.13
C ALA A 29 -9.66 0.09 3.08
N HIS A 30 -10.91 -0.24 2.78
CA HIS A 30 -11.73 -1.13 3.60
C HIS A 30 -11.20 -2.55 3.74
N ALA A 31 -10.25 -2.99 2.90
CA ALA A 31 -9.62 -4.31 3.04
C ALA A 31 -8.96 -4.51 4.42
N TYR A 32 -8.61 -3.43 5.10
CA TYR A 32 -7.96 -3.43 6.42
C TYR A 32 -8.78 -2.76 7.52
N ALA A 33 -10.07 -2.53 7.31
CA ALA A 33 -10.93 -1.78 8.24
C ALA A 33 -10.95 -2.39 9.65
N ASP A 34 -10.98 -3.72 9.76
CA ASP A 34 -11.09 -4.42 11.05
C ASP A 34 -9.73 -4.74 11.69
N TRP A 35 -8.63 -4.47 11.00
CA TRP A 35 -7.30 -4.82 11.49
C TRP A 35 -6.93 -4.09 12.78
N GLY A 36 -7.36 -2.84 12.91
CA GLY A 36 -7.16 -2.09 14.13
C GLY A 36 -7.76 -2.77 15.38
N GLN A 37 -8.84 -3.52 15.24
CA GLN A 37 -9.47 -4.22 16.35
C GLN A 37 -8.69 -5.49 16.76
N SER A 38 -7.99 -6.10 15.82
CA SER A 38 -7.28 -7.37 16.01
C SER A 38 -5.81 -7.19 16.39
N LEU A 39 -5.25 -6.00 16.21
CA LEU A 39 -3.85 -5.70 16.48
C LEU A 39 -3.67 -4.99 17.83
N PRO A 40 -2.48 -5.08 18.44
CA PRO A 40 -2.21 -4.46 19.73
C PRO A 40 -2.48 -2.96 19.73
N GLY A 41 -2.93 -2.41 20.87
CA GLY A 41 -3.30 -1.01 21.03
C GLY A 41 -2.19 0.01 20.74
N TRP A 42 -0.94 -0.41 20.86
CA TRP A 42 0.21 0.44 20.55
C TRP A 42 0.46 0.65 19.05
N LEU A 43 -0.22 -0.11 18.17
CA LEU A 43 -0.07 -0.04 16.72
C LEU A 43 -1.33 0.55 16.08
N GLU A 44 -1.22 1.73 15.50
CA GLU A 44 -2.30 2.38 14.75
C GLU A 44 -2.26 1.97 13.28
N VAL A 45 -3.41 1.55 12.73
CA VAL A 45 -3.51 1.05 11.37
C VAL A 45 -4.07 2.11 10.44
N HIS A 46 -3.32 2.41 9.39
CA HIS A 46 -3.75 3.25 8.28
C HIS A 46 -3.79 2.41 7.00
N SER A 47 -4.83 2.57 6.20
CA SER A 47 -4.94 1.90 4.91
C SER A 47 -4.88 2.90 3.77
N VAL A 48 -4.15 2.55 2.72
CA VAL A 48 -4.06 3.38 1.51
C VAL A 48 -5.38 3.34 0.76
N ALA A 49 -5.89 4.52 0.42
CA ALA A 49 -7.04 4.72 -0.46
C ALA A 49 -6.53 5.14 -1.84
N TYR A 50 -6.48 4.20 -2.77
CA TYR A 50 -6.06 4.50 -4.14
C TYR A 50 -7.10 5.37 -4.87
N PRO A 51 -6.68 6.31 -5.76
CA PRO A 51 -7.60 7.09 -6.56
C PRO A 51 -8.43 6.20 -7.49
N GLY A 52 -9.67 6.61 -7.77
CA GLY A 52 -10.62 5.86 -8.58
C GLY A 52 -11.26 4.65 -7.86
N ARG A 53 -11.09 4.52 -6.52
CA ARG A 53 -11.61 3.38 -5.75
C ARG A 53 -12.20 3.81 -4.41
N GLY A 54 -13.20 3.06 -3.93
CA GLY A 54 -13.80 3.25 -2.61
C GLY A 54 -14.22 4.70 -2.36
N SER A 55 -13.70 5.31 -1.30
CA SER A 55 -13.96 6.71 -0.95
C SER A 55 -13.46 7.72 -1.98
N ARG A 56 -12.59 7.31 -2.90
CA ARG A 56 -11.98 8.14 -3.94
C ARG A 56 -12.44 7.75 -5.35
N LEU A 57 -13.64 7.18 -5.49
CA LEU A 57 -14.19 6.70 -6.77
C LEU A 57 -14.27 7.80 -7.84
N GLY A 58 -14.43 9.06 -7.45
CA GLY A 58 -14.47 10.21 -8.37
C GLY A 58 -13.10 10.72 -8.84
N ASP A 59 -12.03 10.23 -8.25
CA ASP A 59 -10.68 10.66 -8.63
C ASP A 59 -10.20 9.91 -9.88
N ALA A 60 -9.40 10.59 -10.71
CA ALA A 60 -8.73 9.95 -11.84
C ALA A 60 -7.76 8.87 -11.37
N PHE A 61 -7.72 7.75 -12.08
CA PHE A 61 -6.74 6.68 -11.80
C PHE A 61 -5.30 7.17 -11.97
N CYS A 62 -4.40 6.68 -11.14
CA CYS A 62 -2.97 6.85 -11.39
C CYS A 62 -2.54 5.96 -12.56
N GLU A 63 -1.76 6.52 -13.47
CA GLU A 63 -1.31 5.84 -14.67
C GLU A 63 0.02 5.08 -14.50
N SER A 64 0.68 5.24 -13.35
CA SER A 64 1.97 4.58 -13.07
C SER A 64 2.15 4.26 -11.60
N LEU A 65 3.03 3.29 -11.32
CA LEU A 65 3.45 2.95 -9.98
C LEU A 65 4.12 4.15 -9.28
N GLU A 66 4.90 4.92 -10.04
CA GLU A 66 5.58 6.11 -9.55
C GLU A 66 4.60 7.18 -9.06
N ALA A 67 3.51 7.39 -9.79
CA ALA A 67 2.47 8.35 -9.40
C ALA A 67 1.77 7.92 -8.10
N VAL A 68 1.40 6.63 -7.98
CA VAL A 68 0.84 6.06 -6.77
C VAL A 68 1.81 6.21 -5.59
N ALA A 69 3.07 5.82 -5.78
CA ALA A 69 4.06 5.89 -4.71
C ALA A 69 4.35 7.34 -4.28
N THR A 70 4.36 8.28 -5.21
CA THR A 70 4.56 9.71 -4.90
C THR A 70 3.45 10.24 -4.00
N GLU A 71 2.19 9.95 -4.32
CA GLU A 71 1.05 10.35 -3.50
C GLU A 71 1.08 9.68 -2.12
N CYS A 72 1.36 8.37 -2.08
CA CYS A 72 1.48 7.64 -0.81
C CYS A 72 2.60 8.22 0.07
N CYS A 73 3.77 8.53 -0.50
CA CYS A 73 4.86 9.14 0.25
C CYS A 73 4.47 10.51 0.82
N ALA A 74 3.77 11.34 0.05
CA ALA A 74 3.29 12.62 0.53
C ALA A 74 2.34 12.46 1.73
N ALA A 75 1.39 11.54 1.64
CA ALA A 75 0.45 11.24 2.70
C ALA A 75 1.13 10.68 3.97
N ILE A 76 2.07 9.74 3.80
CA ILE A 76 2.78 9.10 4.91
C ILE A 76 3.66 10.11 5.66
N ARG A 77 4.33 11.03 4.96
CA ARG A 77 5.15 12.07 5.60
C ARG A 77 4.34 12.95 6.55
N MET A 78 3.05 13.17 6.29
CA MET A 78 2.20 13.98 7.17
C MET A 78 1.91 13.32 8.53
N ILE A 79 2.09 11.99 8.61
CA ILE A 79 1.82 11.21 9.82
C ILE A 79 3.08 10.49 10.34
N ALA A 80 4.26 10.82 9.84
CA ALA A 80 5.51 10.13 10.17
C ALA A 80 6.18 10.63 11.47
N ASP A 81 5.39 10.99 12.46
CA ASP A 81 5.84 11.39 13.80
C ASP A 81 6.18 10.20 14.71
N ARG A 82 5.97 8.97 14.25
CA ARG A 82 6.18 7.70 14.94
C ARG A 82 6.80 6.66 14.01
N PRO A 83 7.45 5.61 14.57
CA PRO A 83 7.98 4.50 13.76
C PRO A 83 6.94 3.91 12.82
N LEU A 84 7.37 3.63 11.58
CA LEU A 84 6.51 3.12 10.51
C LEU A 84 6.78 1.65 10.21
N PHE A 85 5.70 0.89 10.03
CA PHE A 85 5.68 -0.41 9.40
C PHE A 85 4.88 -0.32 8.11
N LEU A 86 5.32 -0.97 7.06
CA LEU A 86 4.59 -1.03 5.79
C LEU A 86 4.17 -2.47 5.53
N LEU A 87 2.94 -2.67 5.09
CA LEU A 87 2.42 -3.97 4.68
C LEU A 87 1.70 -3.85 3.35
N GLY A 88 2.13 -4.61 2.36
CA GLY A 88 1.47 -4.68 1.06
C GLY A 88 1.10 -6.10 0.67
N HIS A 89 -0.07 -6.27 0.05
CA HIS A 89 -0.53 -7.54 -0.48
C HIS A 89 -0.64 -7.47 -2.00
N SER A 90 -0.03 -8.42 -2.72
CA SER A 90 -0.04 -8.49 -4.19
C SER A 90 0.46 -7.17 -4.81
N PHE A 91 -0.33 -6.47 -5.61
CA PHE A 91 0.00 -5.13 -6.13
C PHE A 91 0.41 -4.16 -5.02
N GLY A 92 -0.27 -4.20 -3.87
CA GLY A 92 0.08 -3.38 -2.72
C GLY A 92 1.48 -3.64 -2.19
N ALA A 93 2.03 -4.84 -2.38
CA ALA A 93 3.41 -5.15 -2.02
C ALA A 93 4.42 -4.42 -2.92
N LEU A 94 4.13 -4.29 -4.22
CA LEU A 94 4.93 -3.45 -5.15
C LEU A 94 4.94 -1.99 -4.69
N VAL A 95 3.76 -1.45 -4.40
CA VAL A 95 3.63 -0.07 -3.94
C VAL A 95 4.37 0.13 -2.61
N ALA A 96 4.22 -0.79 -1.65
CA ALA A 96 4.89 -0.70 -0.36
C ALA A 96 6.41 -0.69 -0.47
N ILE A 97 6.98 -1.54 -1.35
CA ILE A 97 8.42 -1.58 -1.61
C ILE A 97 8.90 -0.27 -2.24
N GLU A 98 8.22 0.22 -3.27
CA GLU A 98 8.57 1.47 -3.93
C GLU A 98 8.50 2.67 -2.98
N VAL A 99 7.44 2.71 -2.16
CA VAL A 99 7.28 3.74 -1.11
C VAL A 99 8.40 3.64 -0.08
N ALA A 100 8.75 2.43 0.37
CA ALA A 100 9.81 2.23 1.35
C ALA A 100 11.16 2.76 0.84
N LEU A 101 11.52 2.47 -0.41
CA LEU A 101 12.75 2.93 -1.04
C LEU A 101 12.81 4.46 -1.13
N ARG A 102 11.69 5.10 -1.47
CA ARG A 102 11.61 6.56 -1.56
C ARG A 102 11.68 7.24 -0.19
N LEU A 103 10.96 6.70 0.79
CA LEU A 103 11.00 7.22 2.16
C LEU A 103 12.40 7.08 2.75
N ASP A 104 13.08 5.94 2.52
CA ASP A 104 14.45 5.71 2.98
C ASP A 104 15.44 6.70 2.35
N ALA A 105 15.34 6.95 1.06
CA ALA A 105 16.15 7.95 0.36
C ALA A 105 15.98 9.37 0.92
N ASP A 106 14.82 9.68 1.49
CA ASP A 106 14.52 10.95 2.15
C ASP A 106 14.85 10.95 3.67
N GLY A 107 15.47 9.89 4.18
CA GLY A 107 15.87 9.76 5.59
C GLY A 107 14.74 9.30 6.52
N LEU A 108 13.62 8.85 5.99
CA LEU A 108 12.48 8.31 6.73
C LEU A 108 12.40 6.77 6.53
N THR A 109 13.29 6.03 7.14
CA THR A 109 13.39 4.58 6.97
C THR A 109 12.29 3.84 7.73
N PRO A 110 11.39 3.09 7.07
CA PRO A 110 10.45 2.23 7.78
C PRO A 110 11.16 1.13 8.56
N LEU A 111 10.66 0.77 9.74
CA LEU A 111 11.25 -0.29 10.57
C LEU A 111 11.19 -1.66 9.88
N ARG A 112 10.10 -1.96 9.19
CA ARG A 112 9.90 -3.21 8.43
C ARG A 112 8.94 -3.00 7.28
N VAL A 113 9.15 -3.79 6.22
CA VAL A 113 8.24 -3.92 5.08
C VAL A 113 7.81 -5.37 4.98
N PHE A 114 6.52 -5.61 5.03
CA PHE A 114 5.90 -6.92 4.85
C PHE A 114 5.31 -7.00 3.44
N ALA A 115 5.87 -7.86 2.60
CA ALA A 115 5.38 -8.12 1.25
C ALA A 115 4.70 -9.48 1.20
N SER A 116 3.39 -9.48 0.96
CA SER A 116 2.55 -10.68 0.94
C SER A 116 2.07 -10.98 -0.48
N SER A 117 1.99 -12.27 -0.82
CA SER A 117 1.50 -12.77 -2.13
C SER A 117 2.21 -12.13 -3.32
N MET A 118 3.55 -12.13 -3.26
CA MET A 118 4.39 -11.54 -4.27
C MET A 118 5.64 -12.39 -4.46
N PRO A 119 6.07 -12.65 -5.71
CA PRO A 119 7.33 -13.34 -5.93
C PRO A 119 8.50 -12.50 -5.40
N PRO A 120 9.60 -13.13 -5.00
CA PRO A 120 10.79 -12.39 -4.60
C PRO A 120 11.27 -11.47 -5.73
N PRO A 121 11.89 -10.32 -5.41
CA PRO A 121 12.26 -9.30 -6.40
C PRO A 121 13.04 -9.83 -7.60
N GLN A 122 13.87 -10.87 -7.39
CA GLN A 122 14.67 -11.51 -8.43
C GLN A 122 13.82 -12.20 -9.51
N LEU A 123 12.61 -12.63 -9.17
CA LEU A 123 11.68 -13.31 -10.08
C LEU A 123 10.62 -12.36 -10.67
N MET A 124 10.43 -11.19 -10.09
CA MET A 124 9.39 -10.22 -10.48
C MET A 124 9.48 -9.82 -11.95
N ARG A 125 10.69 -9.59 -12.45
CA ARG A 125 10.91 -9.15 -13.83
C ARG A 125 10.43 -10.18 -14.86
N ARG A 126 10.63 -11.47 -14.58
CA ARG A 126 10.16 -12.56 -15.46
C ARG A 126 8.64 -12.68 -15.41
N TRP A 127 8.07 -12.55 -14.22
CA TRP A 127 6.63 -12.68 -14.00
C TRP A 127 5.85 -11.52 -14.64
N SER A 128 6.29 -10.27 -14.43
CA SER A 128 5.68 -9.09 -15.02
C SER A 128 5.72 -9.12 -16.55
N LEU A 129 6.87 -9.46 -17.15
CA LEU A 129 7.00 -9.55 -18.60
C LEU A 129 6.12 -10.65 -19.21
N SER A 130 5.95 -11.78 -18.53
CA SER A 130 5.07 -12.85 -19.01
C SER A 130 3.60 -12.47 -18.98
N LEU A 131 3.14 -11.75 -17.94
CA LEU A 131 1.74 -11.31 -17.80
C LEU A 131 1.41 -10.20 -18.82
N THR A 132 2.27 -9.24 -19.01
CA THR A 132 2.05 -8.13 -19.96
C THR A 132 2.08 -8.58 -21.42
N ALA A 133 2.72 -9.70 -21.73
CA ALA A 133 2.75 -10.28 -23.07
C ALA A 133 1.59 -11.24 -23.37
N MET A 134 0.74 -11.57 -22.38
CA MET A 134 -0.39 -12.47 -22.55
C MET A 134 -1.59 -11.74 -23.17
N PRO A 135 -2.29 -12.35 -24.14
CA PRO A 135 -3.63 -11.92 -24.54
C PRO A 135 -4.61 -11.97 -23.36
N ASP A 136 -5.61 -11.08 -23.32
CA ASP A 136 -6.56 -10.94 -22.21
C ASP A 136 -7.23 -12.26 -21.82
N ALA A 137 -7.63 -13.09 -22.79
CA ALA A 137 -8.24 -14.39 -22.52
C ALA A 137 -7.31 -15.36 -21.76
N GLN A 138 -6.01 -15.36 -22.08
CA GLN A 138 -5.01 -16.17 -21.39
C GLN A 138 -4.68 -15.61 -20.02
N LEU A 139 -4.65 -14.29 -19.88
CA LEU A 139 -4.44 -13.60 -18.61
C LEU A 139 -5.56 -13.94 -17.60
N LEU A 140 -6.82 -13.90 -18.03
CA LEU A 140 -7.96 -14.27 -17.20
C LEU A 140 -7.88 -15.73 -16.72
N THR A 141 -7.45 -16.65 -17.58
CA THR A 141 -7.27 -18.06 -17.21
C THR A 141 -6.09 -18.26 -16.25
N ALA A 142 -5.01 -17.52 -16.40
CA ALA A 142 -3.84 -17.62 -15.53
C ALA A 142 -4.06 -17.02 -14.13
N LEU A 143 -5.04 -16.13 -13.97
CA LEU A 143 -5.39 -15.47 -12.71
C LEU A 143 -6.55 -16.14 -11.96
N ALA A 144 -7.22 -17.11 -12.58
CA ALA A 144 -8.31 -17.89 -11.98
C ALA A 144 -7.77 -19.07 -11.17
#